data_27a0ddaec3412d5f3ee8d4202db0ffd3
#
_entry.id   27a0ddaec3412d5f3ee8d4202db0ffd3
#
_cell.length_a   1.000
_cell.length_b   1.000
_cell.length_c   1.000
_cell.angle_alpha   90.00
_cell.angle_beta   90.00
_cell.angle_gamma   90.00
#
_symmetry.space_group_name_H-M   'P 1'
#
loop_
_entity.id
_entity.type
_entity.pdbx_description
1 polymer ?
#
loop_
_entity_poly.entity_id
_entity_poly.type
_entity_poly.pdbx_seq_one_letter_code
_entity_poly.pdbx_strand_id
1 'polypeptide(L)'
;MEHNIQQSLFFDIETTGLSADISAITVIGCCDMDGNVTQWFNEDGLSQKQILTDFLAFIQPYNTLITFNGKTFDLPFLTSKIKEFKINASFDQYEHLDLYQILKPYKNLWGLKNFRQKNLEEYLGIQRIDKLSGKKLIKTYQDYLENGEIKNKESLLLHNHEDLIGLYKIYSLMSYPALLDKEFTLSSYFIENDHFVAHLNLDIQIPVSCNYEKSGISLTLDHSNACLLYTSPSP
;
A
#
# COMPACT_ATOMS: atom_id res chain seq x y z
N MET A 1 -19.61 -3.42 3.22
CA MET A 1 -19.09 -4.19 4.38
C MET A 1 -18.29 -3.20 5.21
N GLU A 2 -18.75 -2.89 6.41
CA GLU A 2 -17.97 -2.09 7.35
C GLU A 2 -16.79 -2.96 7.81
N HIS A 3 -15.64 -2.78 7.18
CA HIS A 3 -14.40 -3.35 7.68
C HIS A 3 -14.13 -2.71 9.04
N ASN A 4 -13.90 -3.52 10.07
CA ASN A 4 -13.47 -3.01 11.36
C ASN A 4 -12.01 -2.54 11.24
N ILE A 5 -11.85 -1.31 10.74
CA ILE A 5 -10.56 -0.68 10.40
C ILE A 5 -9.57 -0.75 11.57
N GLN A 6 -10.07 -0.70 12.81
CA GLN A 6 -9.22 -0.75 14.01
C GLN A 6 -8.49 -2.09 14.21
N GLN A 7 -8.91 -3.16 13.52
CA GLN A 7 -8.24 -4.47 13.55
C GLN A 7 -7.47 -4.77 12.26
N SER A 8 -7.05 -3.72 11.55
CA SER A 8 -6.24 -3.83 10.35
C SER A 8 -4.77 -3.53 10.66
N LEU A 9 -3.88 -4.22 9.94
CA LEU A 9 -2.44 -4.08 10.09
C LEU A 9 -1.78 -4.02 8.71
N PHE A 10 -0.98 -3.01 8.49
CA PHE A 10 -0.10 -2.93 7.33
C PHE A 10 1.13 -3.77 7.58
N PHE A 11 1.63 -4.47 6.57
CA PHE A 11 2.92 -5.14 6.66
C PHE A 11 3.66 -5.16 5.33
N ASP A 12 4.97 -5.30 5.43
CA ASP A 12 5.91 -5.36 4.32
C ASP A 12 7.14 -6.16 4.74
N ILE A 13 7.79 -6.84 3.78
CA ILE A 13 8.99 -7.64 4.03
C ILE A 13 10.16 -7.24 3.13
N GLU A 14 11.36 -7.34 3.70
CA GLU A 14 12.61 -7.28 2.96
C GLU A 14 13.26 -8.66 2.89
N THR A 15 13.85 -8.98 1.76
CA THR A 15 14.44 -10.29 1.50
C THR A 15 15.75 -10.19 0.75
N THR A 16 16.56 -11.25 0.79
CA THR A 16 17.81 -11.34 0.01
C THR A 16 17.58 -11.66 -1.47
N GLY A 17 16.33 -11.80 -1.92
CA GLY A 17 15.98 -12.05 -3.31
C GLY A 17 14.52 -12.43 -3.48
N LEU A 18 14.08 -12.63 -4.71
CA LEU A 18 12.67 -12.80 -5.04
C LEU A 18 12.12 -14.21 -4.85
N SER A 19 12.97 -15.24 -4.80
CA SER A 19 12.54 -16.64 -4.65
C SER A 19 12.73 -17.09 -3.22
N ALA A 20 11.64 -17.47 -2.54
CA ALA A 20 11.68 -17.94 -1.17
C ALA A 20 12.55 -19.19 -0.95
N ASP A 21 12.70 -20.05 -1.98
CA ASP A 21 13.46 -21.30 -1.89
C ASP A 21 14.97 -21.07 -1.70
N ILE A 22 15.49 -19.95 -2.20
CA ILE A 22 16.92 -19.62 -2.17
C ILE A 22 17.25 -18.32 -1.47
N SER A 23 16.23 -17.62 -0.96
CA SER A 23 16.40 -16.31 -0.32
C SER A 23 15.92 -16.34 1.11
N ALA A 24 16.46 -15.44 1.93
CA ALA A 24 16.14 -15.30 3.33
C ALA A 24 15.30 -14.03 3.58
N ILE A 25 14.49 -14.05 4.61
CA ILE A 25 13.86 -12.86 5.18
C ILE A 25 14.94 -12.06 5.90
N THR A 26 15.02 -10.75 5.63
CA THR A 26 15.96 -9.83 6.30
C THR A 26 15.25 -8.92 7.29
N VAL A 27 14.08 -8.40 6.93
CA VAL A 27 13.21 -7.58 7.79
C VAL A 27 11.77 -8.03 7.58
N ILE A 28 10.99 -8.07 8.64
CA ILE A 28 9.53 -8.02 8.59
C ILE A 28 9.12 -6.77 9.33
N GLY A 29 8.26 -5.96 8.74
CA GLY A 29 7.75 -4.76 9.39
C GLY A 29 6.23 -4.69 9.37
N CYS A 30 5.65 -4.09 10.39
CA CYS A 30 4.23 -3.80 10.51
C CYS A 30 4.00 -2.34 10.89
N CYS A 31 2.85 -1.81 10.47
CA CYS A 31 2.35 -0.51 10.91
C CYS A 31 0.88 -0.66 11.29
N ASP A 32 0.49 -0.22 12.49
CA ASP A 32 -0.90 -0.23 12.90
C ASP A 32 -1.68 0.98 12.36
N MET A 33 -2.97 1.06 12.65
CA MET A 33 -3.85 2.15 12.20
C MET A 33 -3.58 3.48 12.90
N ASP A 34 -2.76 3.50 13.94
CA ASP A 34 -2.30 4.71 14.64
C ASP A 34 -0.95 5.21 14.10
N GLY A 35 -0.35 4.45 13.16
CA GLY A 35 0.95 4.78 12.55
C GLY A 35 2.15 4.28 13.35
N ASN A 36 1.96 3.42 14.35
CA ASN A 36 3.07 2.83 15.09
C ASN A 36 3.70 1.69 14.30
N VAL A 37 5.02 1.76 14.12
CA VAL A 37 5.79 0.77 13.37
C VAL A 37 6.49 -0.19 14.33
N THR A 38 6.37 -1.49 14.03
CA THR A 38 7.12 -2.58 14.68
C THR A 38 7.91 -3.34 13.64
N GLN A 39 9.18 -3.63 13.89
CA GLN A 39 10.07 -4.29 12.94
C GLN A 39 10.85 -5.41 13.62
N TRP A 40 11.03 -6.51 12.90
CA TRP A 40 11.91 -7.63 13.25
C TRP A 40 13.01 -7.76 12.22
N PHE A 41 14.25 -7.75 12.66
CA PHE A 41 15.44 -7.79 11.83
C PHE A 41 16.19 -9.11 12.01
N ASN A 42 16.62 -9.72 10.91
CA ASN A 42 17.43 -10.93 10.93
C ASN A 42 18.91 -10.56 11.15
N GLU A 43 19.33 -10.57 12.42
CA GLU A 43 20.63 -10.04 12.86
C GLU A 43 21.85 -10.84 12.35
N ASP A 44 21.70 -12.13 12.16
CA ASP A 44 22.80 -13.08 11.92
C ASP A 44 22.68 -13.87 10.61
N GLY A 45 21.65 -13.58 9.81
CA GLY A 45 21.34 -14.34 8.59
C GLY A 45 20.64 -15.68 8.86
N LEU A 46 20.52 -16.11 10.12
CA LEU A 46 19.98 -17.40 10.54
C LEU A 46 18.66 -17.29 11.30
N SER A 47 18.40 -16.14 11.91
CA SER A 47 17.25 -15.90 12.79
C SER A 47 15.92 -15.68 12.05
N GLN A 48 15.83 -15.91 10.74
CA GLN A 48 14.62 -15.71 9.96
C GLN A 48 13.41 -16.52 10.48
N LYS A 49 13.63 -17.73 11.03
CA LYS A 49 12.56 -18.51 11.65
C LYS A 49 12.01 -17.81 12.89
N GLN A 50 12.88 -17.22 13.71
CA GLN A 50 12.47 -16.53 14.93
C GLN A 50 11.66 -15.27 14.60
N ILE A 51 12.18 -14.41 13.72
CA ILE A 51 11.46 -13.17 13.35
C ILE A 51 10.10 -13.46 12.69
N LEU A 52 10.01 -14.53 11.88
CA LEU A 52 8.74 -14.97 11.30
C LEU A 52 7.78 -15.48 12.39
N THR A 53 8.25 -16.21 13.39
CA THR A 53 7.42 -16.69 14.48
C THR A 53 6.91 -15.52 15.33
N ASP A 54 7.75 -14.54 15.61
CA ASP A 54 7.39 -13.34 16.38
C ASP A 54 6.36 -12.49 15.63
N PHE A 55 6.55 -12.31 14.31
CA PHE A 55 5.56 -11.66 13.45
C PHE A 55 4.21 -12.39 13.46
N LEU A 56 4.21 -13.72 13.30
CA LEU A 56 2.98 -14.53 13.31
C LEU A 56 2.24 -14.45 14.65
N ALA A 57 2.97 -14.33 15.76
CA ALA A 57 2.38 -14.12 17.08
C ALA A 57 1.80 -12.69 17.20
N PHE A 58 2.51 -11.70 16.66
CA PHE A 58 2.10 -10.29 16.71
C PHE A 58 0.79 -10.03 15.95
N ILE A 59 0.60 -10.66 14.79
CA ILE A 59 -0.59 -10.42 13.97
C ILE A 59 -1.87 -11.10 14.48
N GLN A 60 -1.82 -11.95 15.49
CA GLN A 60 -2.99 -12.71 16.02
C GLN A 60 -4.21 -11.86 16.38
N PRO A 61 -4.08 -10.65 16.94
CA PRO A 61 -5.23 -9.82 17.28
C PRO A 61 -5.90 -9.14 16.07
N TYR A 62 -5.27 -9.17 14.90
CA TYR A 62 -5.77 -8.48 13.72
C TYR A 62 -6.64 -9.40 12.85
N ASN A 63 -7.54 -8.80 12.09
CA ASN A 63 -8.44 -9.52 11.18
C ASN A 63 -8.09 -9.25 9.70
N THR A 64 -7.51 -8.09 9.43
CA THR A 64 -7.20 -7.63 8.06
C THR A 64 -5.72 -7.30 7.93
N LEU A 65 -5.08 -7.86 6.92
CA LEU A 65 -3.70 -7.56 6.55
C LEU A 65 -3.69 -6.70 5.28
N ILE A 66 -2.98 -5.58 5.32
CA ILE A 66 -2.92 -4.60 4.23
C ILE A 66 -1.49 -4.56 3.70
N THR A 67 -1.33 -4.69 2.37
CA THR A 67 -0.03 -4.70 1.71
C THR A 67 -0.06 -3.90 0.41
N PHE A 68 1.11 -3.69 -0.20
CA PHE A 68 1.24 -3.20 -1.55
C PHE A 68 1.89 -4.27 -2.45
N ASN A 69 1.08 -4.95 -3.28
CA ASN A 69 1.48 -6.08 -4.10
C ASN A 69 1.83 -7.36 -3.32
N GLY A 70 1.44 -7.45 -2.07
CA GLY A 70 1.78 -8.55 -1.18
C GLY A 70 1.09 -9.87 -1.52
N LYS A 71 -0.04 -9.85 -2.25
CA LYS A 71 -0.66 -11.08 -2.79
C LYS A 71 0.25 -11.83 -3.75
N THR A 72 1.15 -11.13 -4.43
CA THR A 72 2.05 -11.74 -5.42
C THR A 72 3.46 -11.96 -4.90
N PHE A 73 3.85 -11.33 -3.80
CA PHE A 73 5.21 -11.44 -3.25
C PHE A 73 5.21 -11.81 -1.76
N ASP A 74 4.82 -10.92 -0.87
CA ASP A 74 4.99 -11.06 0.58
C ASP A 74 4.32 -12.33 1.14
N LEU A 75 3.03 -12.51 0.87
CA LEU A 75 2.29 -13.67 1.37
C LEU A 75 2.79 -15.00 0.81
N PRO A 76 3.01 -15.17 -0.51
CA PRO A 76 3.61 -16.38 -1.04
C PRO A 76 4.99 -16.67 -0.45
N PHE A 77 5.84 -15.65 -0.28
CA PHE A 77 7.17 -15.78 0.29
C PHE A 77 7.08 -16.27 1.74
N LEU A 78 6.32 -15.59 2.59
CA LEU A 78 6.13 -15.97 3.99
C LEU A 78 5.47 -17.36 4.12
N THR A 79 4.49 -17.67 3.26
CA THR A 79 3.84 -19.00 3.24
C THR A 79 4.85 -20.11 2.90
N SER A 80 5.77 -19.86 1.97
CA SER A 80 6.84 -20.82 1.67
C SER A 80 7.77 -21.00 2.86
N LYS A 81 8.15 -19.92 3.55
CA LYS A 81 9.00 -19.98 4.75
C LYS A 81 8.29 -20.66 5.95
N ILE A 82 7.00 -20.47 6.13
CA ILE A 82 6.18 -21.20 7.12
C ILE A 82 6.30 -22.71 6.89
N LYS A 83 6.17 -23.16 5.64
CA LYS A 83 6.31 -24.57 5.25
C LYS A 83 7.73 -25.08 5.47
N GLU A 84 8.75 -24.33 5.02
CA GLU A 84 10.17 -24.66 5.17
C GLU A 84 10.53 -24.89 6.64
N PHE A 85 10.10 -23.98 7.52
CA PHE A 85 10.40 -24.04 8.97
C PHE A 85 9.44 -24.92 9.76
N LYS A 86 8.44 -25.54 9.10
CA LYS A 86 7.40 -26.36 9.73
C LYS A 86 6.68 -25.64 10.88
N ILE A 87 6.35 -24.37 10.66
CA ILE A 87 5.58 -23.58 11.61
C ILE A 87 4.10 -23.92 11.39
N ASN A 88 3.36 -24.14 12.47
CA ASN A 88 1.92 -24.41 12.40
C ASN A 88 1.14 -23.08 12.35
N ALA A 89 1.10 -22.45 11.18
CA ALA A 89 0.38 -21.19 10.96
C ALA A 89 -0.07 -21.07 9.49
N SER A 90 -1.10 -20.26 9.24
CA SER A 90 -1.60 -19.92 7.92
C SER A 90 -2.07 -18.47 7.91
N PHE A 91 -2.17 -17.87 6.73
CA PHE A 91 -2.79 -16.55 6.52
C PHE A 91 -4.27 -16.64 6.14
N ASP A 92 -4.86 -17.84 6.01
CA ASP A 92 -6.22 -18.05 5.51
C ASP A 92 -7.31 -17.42 6.39
N GLN A 93 -7.02 -17.18 7.68
CA GLN A 93 -7.95 -16.56 8.61
C GLN A 93 -8.03 -15.04 8.48
N TYR A 94 -7.10 -14.42 7.76
CA TYR A 94 -7.04 -12.96 7.61
C TYR A 94 -7.70 -12.53 6.31
N GLU A 95 -8.47 -11.46 6.36
CA GLU A 95 -8.79 -10.73 5.15
C GLU A 95 -7.52 -10.06 4.63
N HIS A 96 -7.31 -10.08 3.31
CA HIS A 96 -6.14 -9.47 2.72
C HIS A 96 -6.50 -8.39 1.71
N LEU A 97 -6.17 -7.14 2.04
CA LEU A 97 -6.31 -5.98 1.18
C LEU A 97 -4.97 -5.68 0.51
N ASP A 98 -4.89 -5.92 -0.79
CA ASP A 98 -3.72 -5.55 -1.60
C ASP A 98 -3.99 -4.21 -2.30
N LEU A 99 -3.43 -3.13 -1.77
CA LEU A 99 -3.65 -1.77 -2.29
C LEU A 99 -3.18 -1.62 -3.74
N TYR A 100 -2.17 -2.36 -4.17
CA TYR A 100 -1.76 -2.35 -5.58
C TYR A 100 -2.90 -2.81 -6.49
N GLN A 101 -3.56 -3.91 -6.14
CA GLN A 101 -4.65 -4.47 -6.96
C GLN A 101 -5.89 -3.60 -6.92
N ILE A 102 -6.25 -3.09 -5.75
CA ILE A 102 -7.46 -2.27 -5.55
C ILE A 102 -7.32 -0.92 -6.23
N LEU A 103 -6.17 -0.26 -6.09
CA LEU A 103 -5.96 1.12 -6.55
C LEU A 103 -5.48 1.22 -8.00
N LYS A 104 -4.88 0.17 -8.57
CA LYS A 104 -4.35 0.18 -9.95
C LYS A 104 -5.36 0.58 -11.03
N PRO A 105 -6.65 0.22 -10.97
CA PRO A 105 -7.65 0.69 -11.94
C PRO A 105 -7.77 2.21 -12.02
N TYR A 106 -7.46 2.92 -10.94
CA TYR A 106 -7.57 4.38 -10.82
C TYR A 106 -6.32 5.14 -11.29
N LYS A 107 -5.29 4.44 -11.74
CA LYS A 107 -4.02 4.99 -12.19
C LYS A 107 -4.18 6.18 -13.17
N ASN A 108 -5.12 6.05 -14.11
CA ASN A 108 -5.35 7.08 -15.12
C ASN A 108 -6.05 8.32 -14.54
N LEU A 109 -6.90 8.14 -13.54
CA LEU A 109 -7.55 9.24 -12.80
C LEU A 109 -6.50 10.16 -12.16
N TRP A 110 -5.40 9.58 -11.67
CA TRP A 110 -4.30 10.32 -11.04
C TRP A 110 -3.20 10.74 -12.00
N GLY A 111 -3.34 10.48 -13.31
CA GLY A 111 -2.34 10.83 -14.32
C GLY A 111 -0.99 10.12 -14.17
N LEU A 112 -0.94 9.00 -13.45
CA LEU A 112 0.30 8.28 -13.15
C LEU A 112 0.77 7.48 -14.36
N LYS A 113 2.04 7.67 -14.77
CA LYS A 113 2.68 6.86 -15.84
C LYS A 113 3.02 5.45 -15.34
N ASN A 114 3.54 5.35 -14.13
CA ASN A 114 3.91 4.09 -13.47
C ASN A 114 3.04 3.92 -12.23
N PHE A 115 2.86 2.65 -11.81
CA PHE A 115 2.08 2.31 -10.63
C PHE A 115 2.93 1.51 -9.66
N ARG A 116 3.83 2.20 -8.96
CA ARG A 116 4.66 1.70 -7.86
C ARG A 116 4.30 2.46 -6.61
N GLN A 117 4.58 1.91 -5.45
CA GLN A 117 4.32 2.56 -4.17
C GLN A 117 4.90 3.98 -4.14
N LYS A 118 6.17 4.16 -4.50
CA LYS A 118 6.84 5.48 -4.55
C LYS A 118 6.12 6.50 -5.46
N ASN A 119 5.46 6.07 -6.54
CA ASN A 119 4.72 7.01 -7.39
C ASN A 119 3.43 7.49 -6.73
N LEU A 120 2.77 6.64 -5.93
CA LEU A 120 1.61 7.03 -5.13
C LEU A 120 2.01 7.95 -3.96
N GLU A 121 3.15 7.68 -3.35
CA GLU A 121 3.72 8.55 -2.32
C GLU A 121 4.04 9.95 -2.88
N GLU A 122 4.70 10.01 -4.04
CA GLU A 122 4.97 11.27 -4.74
C GLU A 122 3.65 12.03 -5.05
N TYR A 123 2.62 11.30 -5.51
CA TYR A 123 1.30 11.88 -5.77
C TYR A 123 0.65 12.46 -4.51
N LEU A 124 0.86 11.83 -3.35
CA LEU A 124 0.41 12.31 -2.04
C LEU A 124 1.34 13.38 -1.43
N GLY A 125 2.42 13.79 -2.12
CA GLY A 125 3.40 14.74 -1.61
C GLY A 125 4.32 14.20 -0.52
N ILE A 126 4.41 12.88 -0.37
CA ILE A 126 5.27 12.21 0.60
C ILE A 126 6.71 12.20 0.08
N GLN A 127 7.63 12.70 0.90
CA GLN A 127 9.06 12.68 0.60
C GLN A 127 9.76 11.63 1.46
N ARG A 128 10.65 10.84 0.84
CA ARG A 128 11.48 9.85 1.51
C ARG A 128 12.90 10.36 1.75
N ILE A 129 13.49 9.95 2.85
CA ILE A 129 14.91 10.14 3.15
C ILE A 129 15.72 9.01 2.52
N ASP A 130 15.18 7.78 2.57
CA ASP A 130 15.81 6.62 1.97
C ASP A 130 15.87 6.69 0.44
N LYS A 131 17.04 6.32 -0.12
CA LYS A 131 17.33 6.29 -1.55
C LYS A 131 17.81 4.91 -2.03
N LEU A 132 17.69 3.89 -1.19
CA LEU A 132 18.12 2.55 -1.54
C LEU A 132 17.17 1.93 -2.58
N SER A 133 17.70 1.03 -3.37
CA SER A 133 16.95 0.19 -4.30
C SER A 133 17.08 -1.26 -3.87
N GLY A 134 16.15 -2.14 -4.28
CA GLY A 134 16.16 -3.54 -3.88
C GLY A 134 17.50 -4.25 -4.04
N LYS A 135 18.26 -3.99 -5.14
CA LYS A 135 19.62 -4.54 -5.31
C LYS A 135 20.62 -4.01 -4.28
N LYS A 136 20.51 -2.73 -3.92
CA LYS A 136 21.37 -2.13 -2.89
C LYS A 136 21.04 -2.67 -1.50
N LEU A 137 19.76 -2.90 -1.20
CA LEU A 137 19.31 -3.49 0.07
C LEU A 137 19.96 -4.86 0.30
N ILE A 138 19.91 -5.74 -0.71
CA ILE A 138 20.55 -7.06 -0.64
C ILE A 138 22.05 -6.92 -0.33
N LYS A 139 22.74 -6.04 -1.06
CA LYS A 139 24.17 -5.81 -0.81
C LYS A 139 24.42 -5.23 0.57
N THR A 140 23.64 -4.23 1.00
CA THR A 140 23.76 -3.61 2.33
C THR A 140 23.57 -4.65 3.45
N TYR A 141 22.64 -5.62 3.27
CA TYR A 141 22.47 -6.70 4.24
C TYR A 141 23.66 -7.67 4.26
N GLN A 142 24.22 -8.02 3.10
CA GLN A 142 25.43 -8.83 3.02
C GLN A 142 26.61 -8.13 3.70
N ASP A 143 26.83 -6.84 3.40
CA ASP A 143 27.86 -6.02 4.03
C ASP A 143 27.66 -5.97 5.57
N TYR A 144 26.41 -5.89 6.04
CA TYR A 144 26.09 -5.95 7.47
C TYR A 144 26.50 -7.28 8.11
N LEU A 145 26.18 -8.41 7.47
CA LEU A 145 26.57 -9.73 7.97
C LEU A 145 28.08 -9.96 7.99
N GLU A 146 28.82 -9.32 7.07
CA GLU A 146 30.27 -9.45 6.97
C GLU A 146 31.01 -8.59 8.01
N ASN A 147 30.58 -7.35 8.24
CA ASN A 147 31.33 -6.36 9.01
C ASN A 147 30.66 -5.89 10.30
N GLY A 148 29.35 -6.20 10.50
CA GLY A 148 28.59 -5.79 11.68
C GLY A 148 28.31 -4.28 11.78
N GLU A 149 28.47 -3.53 10.68
CA GLU A 149 28.25 -2.08 10.71
C GLU A 149 26.81 -1.70 11.00
N ILE A 150 26.56 -1.09 12.16
CA ILE A 150 25.25 -0.63 12.62
C ILE A 150 24.53 0.25 11.58
N LYS A 151 25.28 1.10 10.89
CA LYS A 151 24.74 1.97 9.84
C LYS A 151 24.05 1.20 8.71
N ASN A 152 24.53 0.01 8.35
CA ASN A 152 23.91 -0.84 7.35
C ASN A 152 22.55 -1.34 7.83
N LYS A 153 22.48 -1.82 9.08
CA LYS A 153 21.23 -2.21 9.73
C LYS A 153 20.23 -1.05 9.80
N GLU A 154 20.66 0.12 10.28
CA GLU A 154 19.81 1.32 10.35
C GLU A 154 19.23 1.70 8.99
N SER A 155 20.04 1.60 7.91
CA SER A 155 19.59 1.89 6.55
C SER A 155 18.53 0.89 6.05
N LEU A 156 18.65 -0.39 6.40
CA LEU A 156 17.67 -1.43 6.06
C LEU A 156 16.36 -1.24 6.81
N LEU A 157 16.44 -0.96 8.11
CA LEU A 157 15.26 -0.67 8.94
C LEU A 157 14.57 0.62 8.49
N LEU A 158 15.33 1.67 8.15
CA LEU A 158 14.77 2.92 7.63
C LEU A 158 14.01 2.69 6.32
N HIS A 159 14.55 1.88 5.40
CA HIS A 159 13.88 1.57 4.14
C HIS A 159 12.51 0.94 4.37
N ASN A 160 12.46 -0.16 5.12
CA ASN A 160 11.21 -0.85 5.45
C ASN A 160 10.26 0.04 6.28
N HIS A 161 10.79 0.87 7.20
CA HIS A 161 9.98 1.84 7.94
C HIS A 161 9.28 2.84 6.99
N GLU A 162 10.02 3.40 6.03
CA GLU A 162 9.44 4.35 5.07
C GLU A 162 8.45 3.68 4.11
N ASP A 163 8.66 2.40 3.73
CA ASP A 163 7.70 1.62 2.95
C ASP A 163 6.39 1.43 3.74
N LEU A 164 6.46 1.12 5.03
CA LEU A 164 5.29 0.98 5.90
C LEU A 164 4.54 2.29 6.10
N ILE A 165 5.23 3.38 6.40
CA ILE A 165 4.61 4.71 6.57
C ILE A 165 4.02 5.19 5.23
N GLY A 166 4.70 4.93 4.12
CA GLY A 166 4.19 5.19 2.77
C GLY A 166 2.90 4.41 2.51
N LEU A 167 2.89 3.12 2.79
CA LEU A 167 1.73 2.24 2.64
C LEU A 167 0.54 2.70 3.50
N TYR A 168 0.78 3.03 4.78
CA TYR A 168 -0.20 3.60 5.68
C TYR A 168 -0.85 4.87 5.11
N LYS A 169 -0.05 5.80 4.57
CA LYS A 169 -0.56 7.04 3.98
C LYS A 169 -1.28 6.80 2.64
N ILE A 170 -0.81 5.86 1.81
CA ILE A 170 -1.46 5.46 0.55
C ILE A 170 -2.86 4.90 0.79
N TYR A 171 -3.13 4.34 1.97
CA TYR A 171 -4.46 3.84 2.33
C TYR A 171 -5.55 4.92 2.21
N SER A 172 -5.23 6.21 2.39
CA SER A 172 -6.16 7.32 2.16
C SER A 172 -6.73 7.36 0.74
N LEU A 173 -6.02 6.80 -0.26
CA LEU A 173 -6.50 6.69 -1.64
C LEU A 173 -7.67 5.71 -1.79
N MET A 174 -7.99 4.90 -0.78
CA MET A 174 -9.19 4.05 -0.75
C MET A 174 -10.49 4.85 -0.81
N SER A 175 -10.45 6.15 -0.54
CA SER A 175 -11.57 7.06 -0.77
C SER A 175 -12.05 7.09 -2.24
N TYR A 176 -11.17 6.88 -3.23
CA TYR A 176 -11.56 6.89 -4.64
C TYR A 176 -12.39 5.65 -5.06
N PRO A 177 -12.03 4.40 -4.71
CA PRO A 177 -12.93 3.26 -4.85
C PRO A 177 -14.28 3.45 -4.14
N ALA A 178 -14.27 3.94 -2.90
CA ALA A 178 -15.47 4.16 -2.10
C ALA A 178 -16.46 5.12 -2.78
N LEU A 179 -15.99 6.15 -3.48
CA LEU A 179 -16.84 7.03 -4.27
C LEU A 179 -17.70 6.29 -5.29
N LEU A 180 -17.19 5.23 -5.93
CA LEU A 180 -17.92 4.46 -6.92
C LEU A 180 -19.00 3.59 -6.28
N ASP A 181 -18.92 3.32 -4.99
CA ASP A 181 -19.90 2.60 -4.20
C ASP A 181 -21.05 3.53 -3.70
N LYS A 182 -21.16 4.74 -4.29
CA LYS A 182 -22.23 5.74 -4.07
C LYS A 182 -22.11 6.52 -2.75
N GLU A 183 -20.92 6.78 -2.30
CA GLU A 183 -20.69 7.68 -1.16
C GLU A 183 -20.71 9.16 -1.60
N PHE A 184 -21.81 9.54 -2.25
CA PHE A 184 -22.07 10.92 -2.68
C PHE A 184 -23.57 11.23 -2.73
N THR A 185 -23.90 12.51 -2.63
CA THR A 185 -25.26 13.05 -2.83
C THR A 185 -25.27 14.07 -3.97
N LEU A 186 -26.32 14.03 -4.80
CA LEU A 186 -26.50 15.03 -5.86
C LEU A 186 -26.94 16.37 -5.22
N SER A 187 -26.07 17.39 -5.36
CA SER A 187 -26.34 18.74 -4.86
C SER A 187 -27.21 19.56 -5.84
N SER A 188 -26.82 19.56 -7.12
CA SER A 188 -27.54 20.25 -8.18
C SER A 188 -27.20 19.67 -9.54
N TYR A 189 -28.07 19.92 -10.54
CA TYR A 189 -27.77 19.65 -11.92
C TYR A 189 -28.44 20.68 -12.84
N PHE A 190 -27.86 20.92 -13.99
CA PHE A 190 -28.39 21.83 -15.01
C PHE A 190 -27.81 21.50 -16.41
N ILE A 191 -28.40 22.09 -17.43
CA ILE A 191 -27.89 22.02 -18.80
C ILE A 191 -27.45 23.41 -19.23
N GLU A 192 -26.22 23.54 -19.64
CA GLU A 192 -25.63 24.79 -20.13
C GLU A 192 -24.81 24.52 -21.40
N ASN A 193 -25.10 25.26 -22.48
CA ASN A 193 -24.40 25.13 -23.77
C ASN A 193 -24.27 23.68 -24.28
N ASP A 194 -25.37 22.92 -24.23
CA ASP A 194 -25.45 21.49 -24.60
C ASP A 194 -24.60 20.55 -23.71
N HIS A 195 -24.16 21.03 -22.56
CA HIS A 195 -23.47 20.23 -21.57
C HIS A 195 -24.38 19.94 -20.40
N PHE A 196 -24.43 18.68 -19.99
CA PHE A 196 -25.03 18.30 -18.70
C PHE A 196 -23.98 18.48 -17.61
N VAL A 197 -24.31 19.26 -16.59
CA VAL A 197 -23.45 19.51 -15.41
C VAL A 197 -24.13 18.99 -14.18
N ALA A 198 -23.45 18.19 -13.39
CA ALA A 198 -23.90 17.74 -12.08
C ALA A 198 -22.87 18.08 -11.01
N HIS A 199 -23.34 18.68 -9.92
CA HIS A 199 -22.53 18.92 -8.71
C HIS A 199 -22.89 17.89 -7.65
N LEU A 200 -21.89 17.26 -7.07
CA LEU A 200 -22.04 16.21 -6.07
C LEU A 200 -21.32 16.65 -4.79
N ASN A 201 -21.96 16.39 -3.65
CA ASN A 201 -21.29 16.41 -2.35
C ASN A 201 -20.81 14.99 -2.07
N LEU A 202 -19.53 14.87 -1.67
CA LEU A 202 -18.91 13.59 -1.33
C LEU A 202 -19.06 13.32 0.17
N ASP A 203 -19.50 12.13 0.52
CA ASP A 203 -19.64 11.70 1.92
C ASP A 203 -18.26 11.33 2.52
N ILE A 204 -17.24 11.25 1.68
CA ILE A 204 -15.85 10.98 2.04
C ILE A 204 -14.91 12.08 1.55
N GLN A 205 -13.79 12.28 2.22
CA GLN A 205 -12.76 13.22 1.77
C GLN A 205 -11.80 12.60 0.77
N ILE A 206 -11.56 13.31 -0.33
CA ILE A 206 -10.53 12.97 -1.31
C ILE A 206 -9.21 13.61 -0.89
N PRO A 207 -8.13 12.82 -0.74
CA PRO A 207 -6.85 13.33 -0.23
C PRO A 207 -6.16 14.31 -1.18
N VAL A 208 -6.36 14.15 -2.50
CA VAL A 208 -5.77 15.00 -3.54
C VAL A 208 -6.83 15.32 -4.58
N SER A 209 -7.05 16.61 -4.86
CA SER A 209 -7.94 17.03 -5.94
C SER A 209 -7.42 16.56 -7.29
N CYS A 210 -8.30 16.12 -8.17
CA CYS A 210 -7.92 15.67 -9.51
C CYS A 210 -8.97 15.98 -10.56
N ASN A 211 -8.52 16.07 -11.81
CA ASN A 211 -9.34 16.25 -13.00
C ASN A 211 -9.16 15.06 -13.94
N TYR A 212 -10.24 14.53 -14.43
CA TYR A 212 -10.24 13.43 -15.37
C TYR A 212 -11.13 13.74 -16.57
N GLU A 213 -10.59 13.56 -17.78
CA GLU A 213 -11.32 13.76 -19.03
C GLU A 213 -11.21 12.52 -19.92
N LYS A 214 -12.35 12.06 -20.39
CA LYS A 214 -12.42 10.96 -21.35
C LYS A 214 -13.75 10.96 -22.11
N SER A 215 -13.68 10.91 -23.45
CA SER A 215 -14.86 10.67 -24.29
C SER A 215 -16.06 11.57 -24.01
N GLY A 216 -15.83 12.89 -23.86
CA GLY A 216 -16.90 13.86 -23.58
C GLY A 216 -17.37 13.90 -22.13
N ILE A 217 -16.69 13.19 -21.23
CA ILE A 217 -16.91 13.26 -19.79
C ILE A 217 -15.72 13.97 -19.16
N SER A 218 -15.99 15.03 -18.38
CA SER A 218 -15.02 15.65 -17.48
C SER A 218 -15.49 15.50 -16.04
N LEU A 219 -14.63 15.00 -15.19
CA LEU A 219 -14.87 14.84 -13.76
C LEU A 219 -13.80 15.61 -12.98
N THR A 220 -14.24 16.59 -12.21
CA THR A 220 -13.40 17.30 -11.25
C THR A 220 -13.76 16.82 -9.85
N LEU A 221 -12.75 16.34 -9.11
CA LEU A 221 -12.87 15.97 -7.70
C LEU A 221 -12.07 16.97 -6.86
N ASP A 222 -12.71 17.53 -5.85
CA ASP A 222 -12.08 18.49 -4.94
C ASP A 222 -12.51 18.22 -3.49
N HIS A 223 -11.64 17.59 -2.72
CA HIS A 223 -11.80 17.19 -1.31
C HIS A 223 -13.17 16.58 -0.99
N SER A 224 -14.21 17.38 -0.78
CA SER A 224 -15.55 16.95 -0.41
C SER A 224 -16.61 17.21 -1.51
N ASN A 225 -16.17 17.67 -2.69
CA ASN A 225 -17.07 18.01 -3.80
C ASN A 225 -16.62 17.36 -5.10
N ALA A 226 -17.60 17.09 -5.98
CA ALA A 226 -17.32 16.70 -7.34
C ALA A 226 -18.19 17.46 -8.33
N CYS A 227 -17.63 17.72 -9.51
CA CYS A 227 -18.35 18.26 -10.65
C CYS A 227 -18.20 17.29 -11.83
N LEU A 228 -19.30 16.76 -12.31
CA LEU A 228 -19.38 15.93 -13.50
C LEU A 228 -19.95 16.77 -14.65
N LEU A 229 -19.20 16.88 -15.74
CA LEU A 229 -19.63 17.52 -16.97
C LEU A 229 -19.68 16.45 -18.08
N TYR A 230 -20.79 16.34 -18.77
CA TYR A 230 -20.98 15.46 -19.90
C TYR A 230 -21.35 16.27 -21.14
N THR A 231 -20.59 16.07 -22.21
CA THR A 231 -20.87 16.63 -23.52
C THR A 231 -21.40 15.52 -24.42
N SER A 232 -22.59 15.66 -24.98
CA SER A 232 -23.06 14.72 -25.99
C SER A 232 -22.04 14.69 -27.14
N PRO A 233 -21.58 13.52 -27.58
CA PRO A 233 -20.80 13.49 -28.82
C PRO A 233 -21.65 14.06 -29.95
N SER A 234 -21.07 15.01 -30.69
CA SER A 234 -21.73 15.53 -31.93
C SER A 234 -22.09 14.37 -32.84
N PRO A 235 -23.28 14.38 -33.45
CA PRO A 235 -23.72 13.33 -34.38
C PRO A 235 -22.77 13.23 -35.59
#